data_fb9cf0dc08e5ef2fe4174d718a400bde
#
_entry.id   fb9cf0dc08e5ef2fe4174d718a400bde
#
_cell.length_a   1.000
_cell.length_b   1.000
_cell.length_c   1.000
_cell.angle_alpha   90.00
_cell.angle_beta   90.00
_cell.angle_gamma   90.00
#
_symmetry.space_group_name_H-M   'P 1'
#
loop_
_entity.id
_entity.type
_entity.pdbx_description
1 polymer ?
#
loop_
_entity_poly.entity_id
_entity_poly.type
_entity_poly.pdbx_seq_one_letter_code
_entity_poly.pdbx_strand_id
1 'polypeptide(L)'
;MRITGWSIDGFGQFHKAEVTDLPPGLIVVHGPNESGKTTLMDFVTGMLFGFPDRRSTKRRHEPVNGGTLGGRLFVLDQAGAPVTIERGASRKSLQVRDEHGERSATAVADLLGHVTPELFDNVFGVDLDALQGLRSLDEDAVRERIFSAGVV
;
A
#
# COMPACT_ATOMS: atom_id res chain seq x y z
N MET A 1 5.62 -2.81 -11.35
CA MET A 1 4.90 -1.58 -10.94
C MET A 1 5.82 -0.66 -10.15
N ARG A 2 5.73 0.68 -10.30
CA ARG A 2 6.46 1.68 -9.51
C ARG A 2 5.49 2.77 -9.05
N ILE A 3 5.49 3.12 -7.76
CA ILE A 3 4.69 4.22 -7.23
C ILE A 3 5.38 5.54 -7.62
N THR A 4 4.61 6.49 -8.15
CA THR A 4 5.06 7.82 -8.55
C THR A 4 4.43 8.95 -7.73
N GLY A 5 3.46 8.62 -6.89
CA GLY A 5 2.81 9.59 -6.02
C GLY A 5 1.54 9.05 -5.40
N TRP A 6 0.93 9.89 -4.58
CA TRP A 6 -0.37 9.64 -3.96
C TRP A 6 -1.13 10.94 -3.73
N SER A 7 -2.44 10.83 -3.61
CA SER A 7 -3.33 11.90 -3.18
C SER A 7 -4.31 11.33 -2.16
N ILE A 8 -4.25 11.77 -0.92
CA ILE A 8 -5.06 11.28 0.21
C ILE A 8 -6.20 12.27 0.46
N ASP A 9 -7.44 11.85 0.28
CA ASP A 9 -8.60 12.67 0.60
C ASP A 9 -8.79 12.77 2.13
N GLY A 10 -8.74 11.62 2.80
CA GLY A 10 -8.76 11.52 4.25
C GLY A 10 -8.31 10.14 4.70
N PHE A 11 -7.29 10.06 5.59
CA PHE A 11 -6.81 8.79 6.16
C PHE A 11 -6.00 9.05 7.43
N GLY A 12 -6.53 8.63 8.57
CA GLY A 12 -5.94 8.97 9.86
C GLY A 12 -5.78 10.48 10.00
N GLN A 13 -4.56 10.94 10.24
CA GLN A 13 -4.22 12.37 10.37
C GLN A 13 -4.09 13.10 9.03
N PHE A 14 -3.99 12.38 7.91
CA PHE A 14 -3.87 13.00 6.60
C PHE A 14 -5.21 13.50 6.08
N HIS A 15 -5.23 14.74 5.60
CA HIS A 15 -6.35 15.38 4.94
C HIS A 15 -5.83 16.20 3.77
N LYS A 16 -6.33 15.92 2.56
CA LYS A 16 -5.90 16.59 1.32
C LYS A 16 -4.38 16.64 1.15
N ALA A 17 -3.72 15.53 1.51
CA ALA A 17 -2.27 15.40 1.39
C ALA A 17 -1.92 14.80 0.04
N GLU A 18 -1.04 15.47 -0.69
CA GLU A 18 -0.66 15.02 -2.03
C GLU A 18 0.86 15.08 -2.22
N VAL A 19 1.39 14.08 -2.88
CA VAL A 19 2.76 14.01 -3.37
C VAL A 19 2.72 13.45 -4.78
N THR A 20 3.36 14.16 -5.71
CA THR A 20 3.48 13.75 -7.12
C THR A 20 4.94 13.70 -7.52
N ASP A 21 5.21 13.05 -8.65
CA ASP A 21 6.51 13.06 -9.30
C ASP A 21 7.66 12.53 -8.43
N LEU A 22 7.38 11.48 -7.64
CA LEU A 22 8.43 10.77 -6.92
C LEU A 22 9.50 10.27 -7.88
N PRO A 23 10.79 10.56 -7.60
CA PRO A 23 11.89 10.16 -8.46
C PRO A 23 12.00 8.62 -8.54
N PRO A 24 12.66 8.07 -9.57
CA PRO A 24 12.99 6.66 -9.60
C PRO A 24 14.04 6.30 -8.52
N GLY A 25 14.03 5.04 -8.10
CA GLY A 25 14.98 4.50 -7.13
C GLY A 25 14.43 4.43 -5.71
N LEU A 26 15.33 4.49 -4.73
CA LEU A 26 14.97 4.40 -3.31
C LEU A 26 14.34 5.71 -2.82
N ILE A 27 13.14 5.60 -2.28
CA ILE A 27 12.43 6.71 -1.64
C ILE A 27 12.50 6.51 -0.13
N VAL A 28 13.01 7.49 0.58
CA VAL A 28 13.08 7.48 2.06
C VAL A 28 12.08 8.49 2.62
N VAL A 29 11.08 7.99 3.34
CA VAL A 29 10.12 8.80 4.09
C VAL A 29 10.59 8.87 5.54
N HIS A 30 11.04 10.03 5.99
CA HIS A 30 11.52 10.25 7.35
C HIS A 30 10.70 11.31 8.09
N GLY A 31 10.77 11.30 9.41
CA GLY A 31 10.09 12.26 10.27
C GLY A 31 10.12 11.81 11.73
N PRO A 32 9.75 12.67 12.68
CA PRO A 32 9.68 12.32 14.09
C PRO A 32 8.65 11.20 14.36
N ASN A 33 8.66 10.67 15.57
CA ASN A 33 7.62 9.73 15.98
C ASN A 33 6.25 10.42 15.88
N GLU A 34 5.22 9.64 15.56
CA GLU A 34 3.83 10.12 15.37
C GLU A 34 3.62 11.04 14.15
N SER A 35 4.61 11.25 13.30
CA SER A 35 4.47 12.06 12.07
C SER A 35 3.62 11.40 10.98
N GLY A 36 3.16 10.15 11.19
CA GLY A 36 2.29 9.45 10.25
C GLY A 36 3.00 8.51 9.27
N LYS A 37 4.27 8.19 9.46
CA LYS A 37 5.01 7.26 8.57
C LYS A 37 4.29 5.92 8.39
N THR A 38 3.93 5.28 9.51
CA THR A 38 3.15 4.02 9.49
C THR A 38 1.77 4.23 8.89
N THR A 39 1.12 5.35 9.20
CA THR A 39 -0.18 5.68 8.61
C THR A 39 -0.10 5.80 7.09
N LEU A 40 0.98 6.39 6.55
CA LEU A 40 1.20 6.45 5.10
C LEU A 40 1.43 5.05 4.50
N MET A 41 2.21 4.20 5.17
CA MET A 41 2.41 2.81 4.74
C MET A 41 1.09 2.04 4.71
N ASP A 42 0.27 2.16 5.77
CA ASP A 42 -1.05 1.55 5.85
C ASP A 42 -2.00 2.09 4.78
N PHE A 43 -1.89 3.39 4.42
CA PHE A 43 -2.62 3.96 3.29
C PHE A 43 -2.24 3.29 1.98
N VAL A 44 -0.94 3.19 1.67
CA VAL A 44 -0.47 2.55 0.42
C VAL A 44 -0.91 1.10 0.36
N THR A 45 -0.75 0.34 1.45
CA THR A 45 -1.20 -1.05 1.54
C THR A 45 -2.72 -1.15 1.34
N GLY A 46 -3.49 -0.24 1.98
CA GLY A 46 -4.93 -0.17 1.81
C GLY A 46 -5.37 0.18 0.39
N MET A 47 -4.62 1.02 -0.31
CA MET A 47 -4.87 1.35 -1.72
C MET A 47 -4.66 0.12 -2.62
N LEU A 48 -3.67 -0.70 -2.34
CA LEU A 48 -3.36 -1.89 -3.14
C LEU A 48 -4.32 -3.05 -2.84
N PHE A 49 -4.57 -3.36 -1.57
CA PHE A 49 -5.27 -4.57 -1.16
C PHE A 49 -6.67 -4.34 -0.59
N GLY A 50 -7.03 -3.11 -0.32
CA GLY A 50 -8.30 -2.74 0.31
C GLY A 50 -8.13 -2.29 1.77
N PHE A 51 -8.95 -1.32 2.17
CA PHE A 51 -8.96 -0.86 3.54
C PHE A 51 -9.69 -1.86 4.45
N PRO A 52 -9.23 -2.05 5.71
CA PRO A 52 -9.91 -2.92 6.67
C PRO A 52 -11.37 -2.51 6.87
N ASP A 53 -12.26 -3.50 6.98
CA ASP A 53 -13.65 -3.26 7.35
C ASP A 53 -13.75 -2.74 8.80
N ARG A 54 -14.84 -2.03 9.13
CA ARG A 54 -15.10 -1.54 10.51
C ARG A 54 -15.13 -2.64 11.58
N ARG A 55 -15.37 -3.88 11.17
CA ARG A 55 -15.40 -5.07 12.05
C ARG A 55 -14.06 -5.81 12.09
N SER A 56 -13.07 -5.36 11.33
CA SER A 56 -11.74 -5.97 11.30
C SER A 56 -10.99 -5.72 12.61
N THR A 57 -10.16 -6.67 13.00
CA THR A 57 -9.19 -6.51 14.08
C THR A 57 -7.98 -5.66 13.66
N LYS A 58 -7.74 -5.52 12.34
CA LYS A 58 -6.70 -4.64 11.81
C LYS A 58 -7.10 -3.17 12.03
N ARG A 59 -6.12 -2.33 12.38
CA ARG A 59 -6.34 -0.90 12.60
C ARG A 59 -6.88 -0.24 11.34
N ARG A 60 -8.03 0.40 11.48
CA ARG A 60 -8.61 1.25 10.44
C ARG A 60 -8.35 2.71 10.79
N HIS A 61 -7.71 3.43 9.89
CA HIS A 61 -7.38 4.84 10.06
C HIS A 61 -8.54 5.72 9.56
N GLU A 62 -9.59 5.88 10.40
CA GLU A 62 -10.67 6.82 10.07
C GLU A 62 -10.11 8.25 9.99
N PRO A 63 -10.55 9.07 9.02
CA PRO A 63 -10.11 10.45 8.90
C PRO A 63 -10.44 11.26 10.16
N VAL A 64 -9.44 11.85 10.82
CA VAL A 64 -9.63 12.66 12.03
C VAL A 64 -9.64 14.16 11.74
N ASN A 65 -9.07 14.58 10.61
CA ASN A 65 -8.96 15.97 10.19
C ASN A 65 -9.91 16.32 9.03
N GLY A 66 -10.92 15.47 8.77
CA GLY A 66 -11.87 15.64 7.68
C GLY A 66 -11.51 14.85 6.42
N GLY A 67 -12.34 14.99 5.38
CA GLY A 67 -12.25 14.23 4.13
C GLY A 67 -12.98 12.91 4.17
N THR A 68 -12.95 12.21 3.04
CA THR A 68 -13.50 10.86 2.88
C THR A 68 -12.36 9.85 2.95
N LEU A 69 -12.58 8.73 3.67
CA LEU A 69 -11.56 7.67 3.75
C LEU A 69 -11.22 7.16 2.35
N GLY A 70 -9.95 7.34 1.95
CA GLY A 70 -9.43 6.91 0.67
C GLY A 70 -8.63 7.98 -0.05
N GLY A 71 -8.47 7.78 -1.35
CA GLY A 71 -7.69 8.67 -2.21
C GLY A 71 -7.25 8.00 -3.50
N ARG A 72 -6.12 8.45 -4.02
CA ARG A 72 -5.52 7.96 -5.28
C ARG A 72 -4.07 7.58 -5.08
N LEU A 73 -3.64 6.53 -5.78
CA LEU A 73 -2.26 6.11 -5.89
C LEU A 73 -1.85 6.19 -7.36
N PHE A 74 -0.79 6.93 -7.64
CA PHE A 74 -0.25 7.09 -8.99
C PHE A 74 0.89 6.09 -9.17
N VAL A 75 0.84 5.28 -10.21
CA VAL A 75 1.83 4.24 -10.47
C VAL A 75 2.21 4.20 -11.95
N LEU A 76 3.38 3.65 -12.24
CA LEU A 76 3.73 3.16 -13.56
C LEU A 76 3.62 1.64 -13.56
N ASP A 77 3.04 1.09 -14.59
CA ASP A 77 3.01 -0.36 -14.82
C ASP A 77 4.40 -0.91 -15.23
N GLN A 78 4.46 -2.18 -15.60
CA GLN A 78 5.72 -2.81 -16.04
C GLN A 78 6.26 -2.25 -17.36
N ALA A 79 5.37 -1.74 -18.22
CA ALA A 79 5.74 -1.09 -19.48
C ALA A 79 6.14 0.39 -19.31
N GLY A 80 5.96 0.94 -18.11
CA GLY A 80 6.19 2.35 -17.80
C GLY A 80 4.99 3.25 -18.11
N ALA A 81 3.83 2.69 -18.42
CA ALA A 81 2.62 3.47 -18.67
C ALA A 81 1.98 3.95 -17.34
N PRO A 82 1.45 5.20 -17.30
CA PRO A 82 0.84 5.74 -16.10
C PRO A 82 -0.52 5.08 -15.82
N VAL A 83 -0.73 4.71 -14.57
CA VAL A 83 -1.99 4.14 -14.06
C VAL A 83 -2.35 4.83 -12.76
N THR A 84 -3.62 5.17 -12.60
CA THR A 84 -4.19 5.70 -11.36
C THR A 84 -5.09 4.66 -10.73
N ILE A 85 -4.83 4.33 -9.47
CA ILE A 85 -5.67 3.49 -8.62
C ILE A 85 -6.42 4.43 -7.68
N GLU A 86 -7.74 4.46 -7.74
CA GLU A 86 -8.62 5.21 -6.84
C GLU A 86 -9.39 4.23 -5.95
N ARG A 87 -9.41 4.50 -4.65
CA ARG A 87 -10.10 3.64 -3.69
C ARG A 87 -10.62 4.45 -2.52
N GLY A 88 -11.87 4.20 -2.15
CA GLY A 88 -12.51 4.73 -0.95
C GLY A 88 -12.83 3.65 0.08
N ALA A 89 -13.63 4.00 1.06
CA ALA A 89 -13.99 3.11 2.18
C ALA A 89 -14.73 1.82 1.76
N SER A 90 -15.48 1.87 0.65
CA SER A 90 -16.25 0.72 0.14
C SER A 90 -15.39 -0.15 -0.76
N ARG A 91 -15.54 -1.47 -0.67
CA ARG A 91 -14.91 -2.42 -1.61
C ARG A 91 -15.30 -2.15 -3.07
N LYS A 92 -16.49 -1.60 -3.30
CA LYS A 92 -17.00 -1.25 -4.64
C LYS A 92 -16.43 0.06 -5.19
N SER A 93 -15.70 0.83 -4.39
CA SER A 93 -15.14 2.12 -4.80
C SER A 93 -13.79 2.01 -5.51
N LEU A 94 -13.27 0.80 -5.73
CA LEU A 94 -12.04 0.61 -6.49
C LEU A 94 -12.28 0.98 -7.96
N GLN A 95 -11.50 1.92 -8.44
CA GLN A 95 -11.40 2.27 -9.86
C GLN A 95 -9.92 2.27 -10.26
N VAL A 96 -9.63 1.72 -11.43
CA VAL A 96 -8.29 1.72 -12.01
C VAL A 96 -8.39 2.36 -13.38
N ARG A 97 -7.60 3.38 -13.63
CA ARG A 97 -7.62 4.14 -14.89
C ARG A 97 -6.22 4.28 -15.47
N ASP A 98 -6.15 4.21 -16.78
CA ASP A 98 -4.97 4.57 -17.56
C ASP A 98 -5.31 5.59 -18.65
N GLU A 99 -4.40 5.82 -19.59
CA GLU A 99 -4.59 6.72 -20.74
C GLU A 99 -5.71 6.25 -21.71
N HIS A 100 -6.08 4.97 -21.68
CA HIS A 100 -7.13 4.38 -22.53
C HIS A 100 -8.49 4.33 -21.83
N GLY A 101 -8.57 4.69 -20.55
CA GLY A 101 -9.79 4.75 -19.77
C GLY A 101 -9.80 3.85 -18.52
N GLU A 102 -11.01 3.36 -18.16
CA GLU A 102 -11.18 2.53 -16.97
C GLU A 102 -10.77 1.08 -17.24
N ARG A 103 -9.91 0.52 -16.37
CA ARG A 103 -9.52 -0.89 -16.40
C ARG A 103 -10.41 -1.73 -15.47
N SER A 104 -10.39 -3.04 -15.68
CA SER A 104 -11.04 -4.00 -14.76
C SER A 104 -10.54 -3.85 -13.33
N ALA A 105 -11.39 -4.17 -12.35
CA ALA A 105 -11.01 -4.22 -10.94
C ALA A 105 -9.88 -5.24 -10.63
N THR A 106 -9.65 -6.23 -11.51
CA THR A 106 -8.54 -7.19 -11.43
C THR A 106 -7.20 -6.57 -11.80
N ALA A 107 -7.18 -5.40 -12.44
CA ALA A 107 -5.96 -4.75 -12.90
C ALA A 107 -4.95 -4.46 -11.77
N VAL A 108 -5.40 -4.27 -10.52
CA VAL A 108 -4.49 -4.12 -9.39
C VAL A 108 -3.71 -5.41 -9.13
N ALA A 109 -4.36 -6.57 -9.19
CA ALA A 109 -3.68 -7.86 -9.04
C ALA A 109 -2.67 -8.09 -10.18
N ASP A 110 -3.03 -7.73 -11.41
CA ASP A 110 -2.15 -7.82 -12.57
C ASP A 110 -0.93 -6.89 -12.42
N LEU A 111 -1.14 -5.64 -11.96
CA LEU A 111 -0.06 -4.68 -11.66
C LEU A 111 0.91 -5.19 -10.59
N LEU A 112 0.40 -5.93 -9.60
CA LEU A 112 1.17 -6.51 -8.50
C LEU A 112 1.80 -7.87 -8.86
N GLY A 113 1.53 -8.42 -10.05
CA GLY A 113 1.99 -9.76 -10.42
C GLY A 113 1.37 -10.85 -9.53
N HIS A 114 0.11 -10.67 -9.15
CA HIS A 114 -0.66 -11.56 -8.28
C HIS A 114 -0.08 -11.77 -6.87
N VAL A 115 0.74 -10.83 -6.37
CA VAL A 115 1.20 -10.82 -4.97
C VAL A 115 -0.01 -10.71 -4.05
N THR A 116 -0.14 -11.64 -3.10
CA THR A 116 -1.22 -11.62 -2.11
C THR A 116 -0.92 -10.64 -0.98
N PRO A 117 -1.94 -10.17 -0.21
CA PRO A 117 -1.71 -9.33 0.96
C PRO A 117 -0.75 -9.98 1.98
N GLU A 118 -0.89 -11.28 2.20
CA GLU A 118 -0.05 -12.05 3.14
C GLU A 118 1.41 -12.08 2.67
N LEU A 119 1.63 -12.33 1.36
CA LEU A 119 2.99 -12.29 0.79
C LEU A 119 3.57 -10.87 0.87
N PHE A 120 2.76 -9.85 0.60
CA PHE A 120 3.19 -8.46 0.70
C PHE A 120 3.60 -8.12 2.14
N ASP A 121 2.77 -8.42 3.14
CA ASP A 121 3.04 -8.14 4.55
C ASP A 121 4.30 -8.88 5.05
N ASN A 122 4.54 -10.11 4.58
CA ASN A 122 5.66 -10.94 5.03
C ASN A 122 7.00 -10.61 4.35
N VAL A 123 6.98 -10.12 3.11
CA VAL A 123 8.20 -9.95 2.29
C VAL A 123 8.50 -8.48 1.98
N PHE A 124 7.48 -7.69 1.69
CA PHE A 124 7.64 -6.30 1.22
C PHE A 124 7.22 -5.26 2.26
N GLY A 125 6.22 -5.57 3.08
CA GLY A 125 5.63 -4.68 4.08
C GLY A 125 6.22 -4.84 5.48
N VAL A 126 7.53 -5.07 5.58
CA VAL A 126 8.20 -5.38 6.86
C VAL A 126 8.21 -4.15 7.76
N ASP A 127 7.57 -4.23 8.92
CA ASP A 127 7.62 -3.21 9.96
C ASP A 127 8.77 -3.46 10.97
N LEU A 128 8.93 -2.55 11.93
CA LEU A 128 9.99 -2.64 12.93
C LEU A 128 9.85 -3.87 13.84
N ASP A 129 8.62 -4.25 14.18
CA ASP A 129 8.34 -5.40 15.04
C ASP A 129 8.67 -6.70 14.31
N ALA A 130 8.32 -6.79 13.02
CA ALA A 130 8.69 -7.91 12.16
C ALA A 130 10.21 -8.01 11.99
N LEU A 131 10.93 -6.88 11.84
CA LEU A 131 12.40 -6.85 11.78
C LEU A 131 13.04 -7.28 13.10
N GLN A 132 12.48 -6.91 14.23
CA GLN A 132 12.96 -7.36 15.56
C GLN A 132 12.72 -8.87 15.75
N GLY A 133 11.56 -9.36 15.28
CA GLY A 133 11.26 -10.79 15.26
C GLY A 133 12.22 -11.58 14.36
N LEU A 134 12.62 -11.04 13.21
CA LEU A 134 13.60 -11.67 12.32
C LEU A 134 15.01 -11.75 12.94
N ARG A 135 15.40 -10.79 13.76
CA ARG A 135 16.69 -10.84 14.48
C ARG A 135 16.80 -11.96 15.51
N SER A 136 15.66 -12.46 15.98
CA SER A 136 15.62 -13.59 16.93
C SER A 136 15.47 -14.95 16.25
N LEU A 137 15.29 -14.97 14.92
CA LEU A 137 15.22 -16.20 14.13
C LEU A 137 16.60 -16.57 13.61
N ASP A 138 16.91 -17.87 13.62
CA ASP A 138 18.09 -18.40 12.95
C ASP A 138 17.88 -18.38 11.41
N GLU A 139 18.95 -18.64 10.65
CA GLU A 139 18.91 -18.59 9.19
C GLU A 139 17.88 -19.57 8.59
N ASP A 140 17.63 -20.71 9.24
CA ASP A 140 16.69 -21.72 8.75
C ASP A 140 15.24 -21.26 8.93
N ALA A 141 14.90 -20.62 10.04
CA ALA A 141 13.57 -20.05 10.27
C ALA A 141 13.25 -18.87 9.33
N VAL A 142 14.26 -18.06 8.98
CA VAL A 142 14.10 -17.00 7.96
C VAL A 142 13.85 -17.61 6.58
N ARG A 143 14.60 -18.66 6.23
CA ARG A 143 14.45 -19.39 4.98
C ARG A 143 13.08 -20.03 4.88
N GLU A 144 12.62 -20.72 5.92
CA GLU A 144 11.30 -21.35 5.98
C GLU A 144 10.16 -20.31 5.81
N ARG A 145 10.30 -19.12 6.39
CA ARG A 145 9.32 -18.04 6.25
C ARG A 145 9.26 -17.48 4.83
N ILE A 146 10.39 -17.38 4.13
CA ILE A 146 10.45 -16.98 2.72
C ILE A 146 9.84 -18.07 1.83
N PHE A 147 10.15 -19.34 2.07
CA PHE A 147 9.60 -20.45 1.31
C PHE A 147 8.09 -20.65 1.57
N SER A 148 7.63 -20.51 2.82
CA SER A 148 6.20 -20.62 3.15
C SER A 148 5.38 -19.46 2.58
N ALA A 149 5.99 -18.33 2.27
CA ALA A 149 5.36 -17.21 1.58
C ALA A 149 5.16 -17.43 0.08
N GLY A 150 5.51 -18.62 -0.45
CA GLY A 150 5.20 -19.01 -1.83
C GLY A 150 6.14 -18.42 -2.89
N VAL A 151 7.33 -18.05 -2.51
CA VAL A 151 8.39 -17.70 -3.46
C VAL A 151 9.08 -19.00 -3.89
N VAL A 152 8.51 -19.67 -4.87
CA VAL A 152 9.12 -20.79 -5.62
C VAL A 152 9.35 -20.32 -7.04
#